data_a068dcb8ed678b07c1011955e3640a94
#
_entry.id   a068dcb8ed678b07c1011955e3640a94
#
_cell.length_a   1.000
_cell.length_b   1.000
_cell.length_c   1.000
_cell.angle_alpha   90.00
_cell.angle_beta   90.00
_cell.angle_gamma   90.00
#
_symmetry.space_group_name_H-M   'P 1'
#
loop_
_entity.id
_entity.type
_entity.pdbx_description
1 polymer ?
#
loop_
_entity_poly.entity_id
_entity_poly.type
_entity_poly.pdbx_seq_one_letter_code
_entity_poly.pdbx_strand_id
1 'polypeptide(L)'
;DLKNIIYNLKDLSKHSQISLFVDNMKGNKVNYDAIDYAIYVGANLIEIHTGYFSKHIEEGNLSVINEIESLINKANKSNLMVNAGHDLNLINLPHLVKIGGINEVSIGHAIVIDALNYGFEATIKSYINTIKG
;
A
#
# COMPACT_ATOMS: atom_id res chain seq x y z
N ASP A 1 -22.70 -1.77 -11.12
CA ASP A 1 -21.74 -2.83 -10.90
C ASP A 1 -20.33 -2.30 -11.21
N LEU A 2 -19.39 -2.40 -10.25
CA LEU A 2 -18.03 -1.87 -10.36
C LEU A 2 -17.27 -2.45 -11.56
N LYS A 3 -17.50 -3.71 -11.89
CA LYS A 3 -16.89 -4.37 -13.05
C LYS A 3 -17.25 -3.67 -14.37
N ASN A 4 -18.51 -3.30 -14.53
CA ASN A 4 -18.96 -2.58 -15.73
C ASN A 4 -18.38 -1.15 -15.79
N ILE A 5 -18.25 -0.48 -14.64
CA ILE A 5 -17.64 0.84 -14.55
C ILE A 5 -16.17 0.75 -14.99
N ILE A 6 -15.41 -0.21 -14.46
CA ILE A 6 -14.01 -0.42 -14.81
C ILE A 6 -13.85 -0.75 -16.30
N TYR A 7 -14.71 -1.60 -16.83
CA TYR A 7 -14.72 -1.92 -18.26
C TYR A 7 -14.89 -0.67 -19.11
N ASN A 8 -15.90 0.16 -18.80
CA ASN A 8 -16.18 1.39 -19.52
C ASN A 8 -15.03 2.41 -19.39
N LEU A 9 -14.41 2.54 -18.20
CA LEU A 9 -13.27 3.43 -17.99
C LEU A 9 -12.06 3.00 -18.83
N LYS A 10 -11.79 1.71 -18.94
CA LYS A 10 -10.71 1.18 -19.78
C LYS A 10 -10.97 1.37 -21.27
N ASP A 11 -12.23 1.33 -21.69
CA ASP A 11 -12.59 1.61 -23.09
C ASP A 11 -12.41 3.10 -23.42
N LEU A 12 -12.79 3.99 -22.51
CA LEU A 12 -12.63 5.43 -22.67
C LEU A 12 -11.15 5.88 -22.64
N SER A 13 -10.31 5.19 -21.88
CA SER A 13 -8.89 5.53 -21.75
C SER A 13 -8.03 4.28 -21.69
N LYS A 14 -7.52 3.86 -22.85
CA LYS A 14 -6.68 2.65 -23.01
C LYS A 14 -5.36 2.67 -22.22
N HIS A 15 -4.93 3.86 -21.78
CA HIS A 15 -3.68 4.04 -21.02
C HIS A 15 -3.90 4.20 -19.51
N SER A 16 -5.15 4.28 -19.07
CA SER A 16 -5.46 4.42 -17.64
C SER A 16 -5.30 3.10 -16.91
N GLN A 17 -4.68 3.17 -15.74
CA GLN A 17 -4.61 2.06 -14.79
C GLN A 17 -5.69 2.24 -13.72
N ILE A 18 -6.31 1.15 -13.33
CA ILE A 18 -7.33 1.13 -12.27
C ILE A 18 -6.69 0.59 -11.00
N SER A 19 -6.64 1.42 -9.97
CA SER A 19 -6.23 1.05 -8.62
C SER A 19 -7.44 0.86 -7.73
N LEU A 20 -7.46 -0.23 -6.95
CA LEU A 20 -8.44 -0.42 -5.88
C LEU A 20 -7.75 -0.24 -4.53
N PHE A 21 -8.35 0.62 -3.69
CA PHE A 21 -7.92 0.79 -2.31
C PHE A 21 -8.51 -0.34 -1.46
N VAL A 22 -7.66 -1.10 -0.77
CA VAL A 22 -8.05 -2.31 -0.06
C VAL A 22 -7.49 -2.35 1.35
N ASP A 23 -8.32 -2.76 2.32
CA ASP A 23 -7.83 -3.05 3.67
C ASP A 23 -7.02 -4.34 3.68
N ASN A 24 -5.91 -4.37 4.42
CA ASN A 24 -5.08 -5.57 4.57
C ASN A 24 -5.75 -6.65 5.43
N MET A 25 -6.69 -6.25 6.30
CA MET A 25 -7.41 -7.16 7.19
C MET A 25 -8.92 -7.07 6.99
N LYS A 26 -9.60 -8.22 7.17
CA LYS A 26 -11.05 -8.34 7.24
C LYS A 26 -11.41 -9.03 8.57
N GLY A 27 -11.76 -8.22 9.57
CA GLY A 27 -11.80 -8.70 10.96
C GLY A 27 -10.40 -9.16 11.40
N ASN A 28 -10.27 -10.40 11.86
CA ASN A 28 -9.02 -10.98 12.36
C ASN A 28 -8.27 -11.83 11.30
N LYS A 29 -8.58 -11.65 10.00
CA LYS A 29 -7.97 -12.44 8.91
C LYS A 29 -7.42 -11.52 7.85
N VAL A 30 -6.34 -11.97 7.20
CA VAL A 30 -5.79 -11.32 6.00
C VAL A 30 -6.86 -11.27 4.91
N ASN A 31 -7.05 -10.10 4.31
CA ASN A 31 -8.14 -9.84 3.37
C ASN A 31 -7.84 -10.33 1.95
N TYR A 32 -7.71 -11.64 1.80
CA TYR A 32 -7.49 -12.24 0.48
C TYR A 32 -8.67 -12.04 -0.47
N ASP A 33 -9.89 -11.90 0.06
CA ASP A 33 -11.10 -11.65 -0.74
C ASP A 33 -10.97 -10.35 -1.55
N ALA A 34 -10.30 -9.32 -1.01
CA ALA A 34 -10.06 -8.07 -1.72
C ALA A 34 -9.19 -8.26 -2.95
N ILE A 35 -8.18 -9.13 -2.88
CA ILE A 35 -7.33 -9.48 -4.02
C ILE A 35 -8.14 -10.21 -5.09
N ASP A 36 -8.91 -11.23 -4.70
CA ASP A 36 -9.74 -12.00 -5.61
C ASP A 36 -10.80 -11.10 -6.29
N TYR A 37 -11.36 -10.15 -5.54
CA TYR A 37 -12.29 -9.17 -6.09
C TYR A 37 -11.62 -8.19 -7.06
N ALA A 38 -10.42 -7.69 -6.74
CA ALA A 38 -9.65 -6.81 -7.62
C ALA A 38 -9.38 -7.47 -8.99
N ILE A 39 -9.00 -8.75 -8.96
CA ILE A 39 -8.82 -9.57 -10.16
C ILE A 39 -10.13 -9.71 -10.93
N TYR A 40 -11.21 -10.05 -10.23
CA TYR A 40 -12.55 -10.27 -10.84
C TYR A 40 -13.06 -9.04 -11.57
N VAL A 41 -12.86 -7.84 -11.01
CA VAL A 41 -13.30 -6.59 -11.65
C VAL A 41 -12.32 -6.06 -12.69
N GLY A 42 -11.14 -6.66 -12.81
CA GLY A 42 -10.13 -6.29 -13.80
C GLY A 42 -9.28 -5.09 -13.40
N ALA A 43 -9.02 -4.87 -12.11
CA ALA A 43 -8.07 -3.87 -11.66
C ALA A 43 -6.64 -4.16 -12.18
N ASN A 44 -5.82 -3.13 -12.31
CA ASN A 44 -4.41 -3.25 -12.69
C ASN A 44 -3.50 -3.34 -11.48
N LEU A 45 -3.90 -2.65 -10.41
CA LEU A 45 -3.16 -2.58 -9.16
C LEU A 45 -4.13 -2.45 -7.98
N ILE A 46 -3.58 -2.69 -6.81
CA ILE A 46 -4.22 -2.38 -5.54
C ILE A 46 -3.37 -1.37 -4.78
N GLU A 47 -3.99 -0.57 -3.93
CA GLU A 47 -3.31 0.18 -2.88
C GLU A 47 -3.74 -0.36 -1.53
N ILE A 48 -2.79 -0.90 -0.78
CA ILE A 48 -3.05 -1.46 0.54
C ILE A 48 -3.17 -0.32 1.55
N HIS A 49 -4.28 -0.27 2.28
CA HIS A 49 -4.47 0.61 3.43
C HIS A 49 -3.60 0.16 4.59
N THR A 50 -2.50 0.87 4.84
CA THR A 50 -1.48 0.49 5.82
C THR A 50 -1.76 0.96 7.26
N GLY A 51 -2.91 1.56 7.56
CA GLY A 51 -3.23 2.04 8.90
C GLY A 51 -3.18 0.95 9.99
N TYR A 52 -3.73 -0.23 9.71
CA TYR A 52 -3.63 -1.38 10.62
C TYR A 52 -2.16 -1.81 10.84
N PHE A 53 -1.39 -1.93 9.76
CA PHE A 53 0.03 -2.25 9.82
C PHE A 53 0.81 -1.22 10.63
N SER A 54 0.64 0.06 10.31
CA SER A 54 1.34 1.18 10.96
C SER A 54 1.10 1.19 12.46
N LYS A 55 -0.15 1.07 12.89
CA LYS A 55 -0.52 1.00 14.29
C LYS A 55 0.17 -0.16 15.02
N HIS A 56 0.13 -1.36 14.45
CA HIS A 56 0.71 -2.54 15.10
C HIS A 56 2.24 -2.48 15.19
N ILE A 57 2.91 -1.94 14.17
CA ILE A 57 4.36 -1.70 14.23
C ILE A 57 4.72 -0.72 15.36
N GLU A 58 3.97 0.37 15.51
CA GLU A 58 4.17 1.35 16.58
C GLU A 58 3.90 0.77 17.98
N GLU A 59 2.99 -0.17 18.09
CA GLU A 59 2.71 -0.94 19.31
C GLU A 59 3.74 -2.07 19.57
N GLY A 60 4.72 -2.26 18.69
CA GLY A 60 5.75 -3.30 18.81
C GLY A 60 5.28 -4.70 18.38
N ASN A 61 4.10 -4.82 17.79
CA ASN A 61 3.57 -6.08 17.27
C ASN A 61 4.08 -6.35 15.85
N LEU A 62 5.17 -7.11 15.74
CA LEU A 62 5.78 -7.43 14.45
C LEU A 62 5.10 -8.57 13.69
N SER A 63 4.10 -9.26 14.26
CA SER A 63 3.39 -10.33 13.54
C SER A 63 2.65 -9.82 12.31
N VAL A 64 2.26 -8.54 12.33
CA VAL A 64 1.59 -7.86 11.21
C VAL A 64 2.45 -7.85 9.92
N ILE A 65 3.78 -7.96 10.03
CA ILE A 65 4.69 -8.03 8.89
C ILE A 65 4.37 -9.26 8.04
N ASN A 66 4.21 -10.43 8.66
CA ASN A 66 3.86 -11.67 7.94
C ASN A 66 2.48 -11.59 7.28
N GLU A 67 1.54 -10.91 7.94
CA GLU A 67 0.18 -10.73 7.44
C GLU A 67 0.16 -9.90 6.15
N ILE A 68 0.80 -8.73 6.17
CA ILE A 68 0.86 -7.85 5.00
C ILE A 68 1.75 -8.45 3.89
N GLU A 69 2.85 -9.12 4.23
CA GLU A 69 3.71 -9.84 3.29
C GLU A 69 2.93 -10.89 2.51
N SER A 70 2.08 -11.67 3.21
CA SER A 70 1.28 -12.70 2.56
C SER A 70 0.27 -12.12 1.56
N LEU A 71 -0.31 -10.95 1.87
CA LEU A 71 -1.22 -10.23 0.99
C LEU A 71 -0.49 -9.70 -0.26
N ILE A 72 0.68 -9.05 -0.07
CA ILE A 72 1.54 -8.57 -1.15
C ILE A 72 1.93 -9.71 -2.08
N ASN A 73 2.37 -10.82 -1.51
CA ASN A 73 2.77 -12.01 -2.28
C ASN A 73 1.61 -12.59 -3.10
N LYS A 74 0.39 -12.64 -2.55
CA LYS A 74 -0.78 -13.09 -3.31
C LYS A 74 -1.09 -12.15 -4.46
N ALA A 75 -1.08 -10.84 -4.25
CA ALA A 75 -1.34 -9.85 -5.28
C ALA A 75 -0.32 -9.95 -6.43
N ASN A 76 0.98 -9.98 -6.12
CA ASN A 76 2.05 -10.07 -7.10
C ASN A 76 2.00 -11.39 -7.91
N LYS A 77 1.70 -12.52 -7.26
CA LYS A 77 1.49 -13.81 -7.94
C LYS A 77 0.29 -13.80 -8.89
N SER A 78 -0.64 -12.88 -8.67
CA SER A 78 -1.82 -12.69 -9.50
C SER A 78 -1.64 -11.59 -10.57
N ASN A 79 -0.40 -11.10 -10.79
CA ASN A 79 -0.06 -10.02 -11.69
C ASN A 79 -0.75 -8.68 -11.38
N LEU A 80 -1.13 -8.44 -10.14
CA LEU A 80 -1.53 -7.13 -9.66
C LEU A 80 -0.30 -6.38 -9.17
N MET A 81 -0.12 -5.14 -9.61
CA MET A 81 0.84 -4.23 -8.98
C MET A 81 0.33 -3.83 -7.60
N VAL A 82 1.25 -3.58 -6.68
CA VAL A 82 0.92 -3.26 -5.29
C VAL A 82 1.48 -1.90 -4.92
N ASN A 83 0.60 -0.98 -4.55
CA ASN A 83 0.94 0.25 -3.86
C ASN A 83 0.52 0.14 -2.38
N ALA A 84 1.07 0.99 -1.54
CA ALA A 84 0.73 1.02 -0.13
C ALA A 84 0.66 2.46 0.39
N GLY A 85 -0.28 2.75 1.26
CA GLY A 85 -0.46 4.08 1.80
C GLY A 85 -1.33 4.10 3.05
N HIS A 86 -1.31 5.20 3.74
CA HIS A 86 -1.97 5.54 4.97
C HIS A 86 -1.10 5.30 6.22
N ASP A 87 -0.91 6.35 7.01
CA ASP A 87 -0.17 6.37 8.29
C ASP A 87 1.28 5.89 8.22
N LEU A 88 1.88 5.89 7.03
CA LEU A 88 3.30 5.58 6.88
C LEU A 88 4.17 6.74 7.37
N ASN A 89 5.24 6.39 8.11
CA ASN A 89 6.22 7.31 8.66
C ASN A 89 7.62 6.66 8.73
N LEU A 90 8.64 7.38 9.20
CA LEU A 90 10.01 6.87 9.27
C LEU A 90 10.21 5.71 10.26
N ILE A 91 9.23 5.42 11.13
CA ILE A 91 9.29 4.30 12.08
C ILE A 91 8.81 3.01 11.42
N ASN A 92 7.67 3.06 10.72
CA ASN A 92 7.02 1.86 10.16
C ASN A 92 7.42 1.57 8.70
N LEU A 93 7.76 2.59 7.92
CA LEU A 93 8.17 2.47 6.51
C LEU A 93 9.35 1.50 6.28
N PRO A 94 10.43 1.48 7.11
CA PRO A 94 11.53 0.54 6.92
C PRO A 94 11.09 -0.93 6.96
N HIS A 95 10.10 -1.26 7.79
CA HIS A 95 9.55 -2.62 7.87
C HIS A 95 8.80 -2.99 6.59
N LEU A 96 8.05 -2.05 6.03
CA LEU A 96 7.29 -2.26 4.80
C LEU A 96 8.20 -2.42 3.58
N VAL A 97 9.20 -1.54 3.45
CA VAL A 97 10.18 -1.57 2.34
C VAL A 97 10.96 -2.89 2.33
N LYS A 98 11.29 -3.40 3.52
CA LYS A 98 12.07 -4.65 3.68
C LYS A 98 11.31 -5.89 3.17
N ILE A 99 9.99 -5.88 3.18
CA ILE A 99 9.17 -6.96 2.62
C ILE A 99 9.38 -7.04 1.10
N GLY A 100 9.49 -5.90 0.43
CA GLY A 100 9.57 -5.83 -1.04
C GLY A 100 8.24 -6.09 -1.73
N GLY A 101 8.27 -6.09 -3.07
CA GLY A 101 7.07 -6.37 -3.88
C GLY A 101 6.05 -5.23 -3.92
N ILE A 102 6.40 -4.04 -3.46
CA ILE A 102 5.59 -2.82 -3.50
C ILE A 102 6.18 -1.90 -4.58
N ASN A 103 5.32 -1.35 -5.42
CA ASN A 103 5.72 -0.48 -6.52
C ASN A 103 5.83 0.98 -6.07
N GLU A 104 4.91 1.43 -5.21
CA GLU A 104 4.81 2.82 -4.79
C GLU A 104 4.27 2.92 -3.36
N VAL A 105 4.71 3.95 -2.62
CA VAL A 105 4.17 4.29 -1.30
C VAL A 105 3.63 5.72 -1.30
N SER A 106 2.45 5.90 -0.70
CA SER A 106 1.81 7.22 -0.52
C SER A 106 1.96 7.65 0.93
N ILE A 107 2.64 8.79 1.16
CA ILE A 107 2.91 9.32 2.50
C ILE A 107 2.45 10.77 2.58
N GLY A 108 1.54 11.06 3.50
CA GLY A 108 0.94 12.39 3.66
C GLY A 108 1.36 13.10 4.95
N HIS A 109 0.59 12.95 6.02
CA HIS A 109 0.75 13.69 7.28
C HIS A 109 2.17 13.65 7.84
N ALA A 110 2.81 12.49 7.85
CA ALA A 110 4.12 12.32 8.47
C ALA A 110 5.19 13.20 7.80
N ILE A 111 5.17 13.31 6.47
CA ILE A 111 6.08 14.22 5.75
C ILE A 111 5.86 15.66 6.16
N VAL A 112 4.61 16.09 6.34
CA VAL A 112 4.31 17.47 6.74
C VAL A 112 4.79 17.75 8.16
N ILE A 113 4.52 16.84 9.11
CA ILE A 113 4.94 16.97 10.50
C ILE A 113 6.47 16.98 10.60
N ASP A 114 7.13 16.05 9.94
CA ASP A 114 8.59 15.98 9.94
C ASP A 114 9.24 17.18 9.27
N ALA A 115 8.63 17.73 8.21
CA ALA A 115 9.11 18.92 7.54
C ALA A 115 9.02 20.17 8.41
N LEU A 116 8.01 20.27 9.27
CA LEU A 116 7.91 21.36 10.25
C LEU A 116 8.99 21.27 11.34
N ASN A 117 9.42 20.05 11.69
CA ASN A 117 10.44 19.81 12.72
C ASN A 117 11.87 19.89 12.19
N TYR A 118 12.13 19.34 10.99
CA TYR A 118 13.47 19.11 10.47
C TYR A 118 13.78 19.88 9.18
N GLY A 119 12.79 20.56 8.60
CA GLY A 119 12.89 21.22 7.31
C GLY A 119 12.54 20.26 6.15
N PHE A 120 11.95 20.82 5.10
CA PHE A 120 11.37 20.06 3.99
C PHE A 120 12.41 19.21 3.24
N GLU A 121 13.56 19.81 2.89
CA GLU A 121 14.61 19.12 2.13
C GLU A 121 15.19 17.91 2.91
N ALA A 122 15.49 18.09 4.19
CA ALA A 122 16.03 17.03 5.03
C ALA A 122 15.01 15.88 5.20
N THR A 123 13.74 16.23 5.40
CA THR A 123 12.65 15.26 5.50
C THR A 123 12.53 14.43 4.23
N ILE A 124 12.44 15.06 3.06
CA ILE A 124 12.32 14.34 1.79
C ILE A 124 13.52 13.41 1.56
N LYS A 125 14.74 13.87 1.85
CA LYS A 125 15.95 13.02 1.76
C LYS A 125 15.85 11.81 2.67
N SER A 126 15.34 11.97 3.91
CA SER A 126 15.19 10.85 4.85
C SER A 126 14.21 9.79 4.33
N TYR A 127 13.05 10.21 3.83
CA TYR A 127 12.07 9.27 3.24
C TYR A 127 12.63 8.57 2.00
N ILE A 128 13.28 9.30 1.08
CA ILE A 128 13.89 8.71 -0.12
C ILE A 128 14.98 7.70 0.27
N ASN A 129 15.82 8.01 1.25
CA ASN A 129 16.86 7.10 1.71
C ASN A 129 16.26 5.84 2.33
N THR A 130 15.20 5.98 3.12
CA THR A 130 14.46 4.83 3.69
C THR A 130 13.90 3.91 2.61
N ILE A 131 13.34 4.47 1.52
CA ILE A 131 12.77 3.70 0.42
C ILE A 131 13.86 2.98 -0.41
N LYS A 132 15.03 3.57 -0.53
CA LYS A 132 16.14 2.99 -1.33
C LYS A 132 16.90 1.89 -0.59
N GLY A 133 16.82 1.83 0.72
CA GLY A 133 17.53 0.88 1.59
C GLY A 133 18.94 1.33 1.91
#